data_15acea81802a0ebabaff0bae91e2ffea
#
_entry.id   15acea81802a0ebabaff0bae91e2ffea
#
_cell.length_a   1.000
_cell.length_b   1.000
_cell.length_c   1.000
_cell.angle_alpha   90.00
_cell.angle_beta   90.00
_cell.angle_gamma   90.00
#
_symmetry.space_group_name_H-M   'P 1'
#
loop_
_entity.id
_entity.type
_entity.pdbx_description
1 polymer ?
#
loop_
_entity_poly.entity_id
_entity_poly.type
_entity_poly.pdbx_seq_one_letter_code
_entity_poly.pdbx_strand_id
1 'polypeptide(L)'
;MRCTLLRSAGKLMLVAFPTFSPSILLSSILLSTIFLSTIFLSTAAHAAAAKSHVITFGKTMPVKWFGANDETQPRILKVRPLLVDGRIKEYTLGSAHEVTERLFVVQRAFRLNDSLPDDGGAPRWQWQRGGWLLVDRLTGHVSAINLAEFDGTYSAASWYRDYVAYCGVSDDGKKISAVVAQLSRRKPVLKKALAGVISDDAVPDSACPAPTWQRGPVRVSFEPASDTKQTFAIRGRAVDLVSDAEEDEEAAK
;
A
#
# COMPACT_ATOMS: atom_id res chain seq x y z
N MET A 1 -24.54 43.97 -14.68
CA MET A 1 -24.64 44.44 -13.28
C MET A 1 -23.25 44.69 -12.72
N ARG A 2 -23.05 45.85 -12.14
CA ARG A 2 -21.77 46.55 -11.88
C ARG A 2 -20.93 45.87 -10.80
N CYS A 3 -19.65 45.66 -11.07
CA CYS A 3 -18.61 45.35 -10.10
C CYS A 3 -18.08 46.61 -9.46
N THR A 4 -18.06 46.72 -8.16
CA THR A 4 -17.52 47.85 -7.37
C THR A 4 -16.15 47.45 -6.81
N LEU A 5 -15.12 48.19 -7.25
CA LEU A 5 -13.76 48.16 -6.72
C LEU A 5 -13.68 48.97 -5.41
N LEU A 6 -13.24 48.33 -4.32
CA LEU A 6 -12.81 49.08 -3.13
C LEU A 6 -11.27 49.16 -3.09
N ARG A 7 -10.79 50.41 -3.23
CA ARG A 7 -9.42 50.85 -3.00
C ARG A 7 -9.24 51.10 -1.48
N SER A 8 -8.30 50.40 -0.84
CA SER A 8 -7.87 50.72 0.51
C SER A 8 -6.50 51.39 0.49
N ALA A 9 -6.45 52.65 1.01
CA ALA A 9 -5.26 53.45 1.09
C ALA A 9 -4.42 53.06 2.30
N GLY A 10 -3.17 52.67 2.08
CA GLY A 10 -2.19 52.40 3.13
C GLY A 10 -1.60 53.72 3.70
N LYS A 11 -1.72 53.94 4.98
CA LYS A 11 -1.04 55.02 5.72
C LYS A 11 0.44 54.63 5.92
N LEU A 12 1.32 55.48 5.42
CA LEU A 12 2.76 55.44 5.63
C LEU A 12 3.03 56.04 7.05
N MET A 13 3.50 55.18 7.96
CA MET A 13 3.90 55.59 9.31
C MET A 13 5.40 55.83 9.35
N LEU A 14 5.81 57.09 9.47
CA LEU A 14 7.20 57.51 9.59
C LEU A 14 7.66 57.24 11.03
N VAL A 15 8.57 56.31 11.22
CA VAL A 15 9.18 56.01 12.55
C VAL A 15 10.49 56.77 12.64
N ALA A 16 10.56 57.71 13.57
CA ALA A 16 11.77 58.43 13.93
C ALA A 16 12.73 57.56 14.73
N PHE A 17 13.96 57.39 14.25
CA PHE A 17 15.03 56.69 14.96
C PHE A 17 15.73 57.63 15.97
N PRO A 18 15.90 57.23 17.24
CA PRO A 18 16.72 57.98 18.18
C PRO A 18 18.22 57.72 17.90
N THR A 19 19.00 58.81 17.87
CA THR A 19 20.45 58.76 17.74
C THR A 19 21.09 58.19 19.01
N PHE A 20 21.65 56.98 18.91
CA PHE A 20 22.40 56.38 20.03
C PHE A 20 23.88 56.77 20.03
N SER A 21 24.35 57.21 21.19
CA SER A 21 25.74 57.58 21.47
C SER A 21 26.69 56.34 21.42
N PRO A 22 27.89 56.41 20.82
CA PRO A 22 28.73 55.25 20.60
C PRO A 22 29.49 54.72 21.82
N SER A 23 29.33 55.30 22.99
CA SER A 23 30.11 54.92 24.18
C SER A 23 29.61 53.74 25.01
N ILE A 24 28.44 53.19 24.71
CA ILE A 24 27.83 52.09 25.50
C ILE A 24 27.97 50.73 24.81
N LEU A 25 28.49 50.69 23.57
CA LEU A 25 28.52 49.47 22.76
C LEU A 25 29.72 48.52 23.05
N LEU A 26 30.78 48.96 23.75
CA LEU A 26 31.93 48.09 24.01
C LEU A 26 31.78 47.15 25.20
N SER A 27 30.88 47.47 26.16
CA SER A 27 30.74 46.66 27.38
C SER A 27 29.75 45.50 27.22
N SER A 28 28.83 45.59 26.26
CA SER A 28 27.79 44.54 26.04
C SER A 28 28.24 43.38 25.16
N ILE A 29 29.29 43.58 24.37
CA ILE A 29 29.78 42.52 23.46
C ILE A 29 30.54 41.42 24.21
N LEU A 30 31.23 41.76 25.31
CA LEU A 30 32.03 40.79 26.08
C LEU A 30 31.14 39.87 26.95
N LEU A 31 29.96 40.30 27.39
CA LEU A 31 29.03 39.45 28.14
C LEU A 31 28.22 38.51 27.25
N SER A 32 27.96 38.91 25.98
CA SER A 32 27.15 38.12 25.05
C SER A 32 27.88 36.88 24.51
N THR A 33 29.21 36.93 24.43
CA THR A 33 30.05 35.80 23.94
C THR A 33 30.17 34.65 24.94
N ILE A 34 30.07 34.96 26.25
CA ILE A 34 30.14 33.93 27.30
C ILE A 34 28.80 33.15 27.41
N PHE A 35 27.66 33.80 27.14
CA PHE A 35 26.35 33.14 27.16
C PHE A 35 26.09 32.26 25.95
N LEU A 36 26.67 32.56 24.77
CA LEU A 36 26.50 31.75 23.56
C LEU A 36 27.31 30.44 23.59
N SER A 37 28.43 30.40 24.33
CA SER A 37 29.25 29.20 24.44
C SER A 37 28.69 28.13 25.37
N THR A 38 27.77 28.49 26.31
CA THR A 38 27.19 27.52 27.22
C THR A 38 25.94 26.82 26.66
N ILE A 39 25.32 27.34 25.60
CA ILE A 39 24.11 26.75 25.00
C ILE A 39 24.45 25.61 24.03
N PHE A 40 25.70 25.55 23.51
CA PHE A 40 26.10 24.50 22.56
C PHE A 40 26.51 23.16 23.20
N LEU A 41 26.60 23.05 24.53
CA LEU A 41 27.09 21.82 25.18
C LEU A 41 25.99 20.89 25.71
N SER A 42 24.72 21.12 25.45
CA SER A 42 23.64 20.36 26.11
C SER A 42 22.68 19.64 25.20
N THR A 43 22.99 19.42 23.92
CA THR A 43 22.19 18.54 23.07
C THR A 43 22.98 17.33 22.55
N ALA A 44 23.65 16.62 23.45
CA ALA A 44 23.80 15.20 23.27
C ALA A 44 22.41 14.57 23.45
N ALA A 45 21.53 14.78 22.46
CA ALA A 45 20.32 14.01 22.34
C ALA A 45 20.76 12.55 22.30
N HIS A 46 20.59 11.85 23.41
CA HIS A 46 20.66 10.40 23.42
C HIS A 46 19.57 9.96 22.44
N ALA A 47 19.94 9.73 21.19
CA ALA A 47 19.14 8.98 20.27
C ALA A 47 19.05 7.60 20.93
N ALA A 48 17.99 7.39 21.71
CA ALA A 48 17.65 6.08 22.24
C ALA A 48 17.62 5.17 21.01
N ALA A 49 18.55 4.23 20.96
CA ALA A 49 18.63 3.28 19.86
C ALA A 49 17.25 2.66 19.72
N ALA A 50 16.56 2.97 18.64
CA ALA A 50 15.23 2.49 18.40
C ALA A 50 15.32 0.96 18.47
N LYS A 51 14.66 0.36 19.46
CA LYS A 51 14.65 -1.09 19.66
C LYS A 51 14.08 -1.70 18.38
N SER A 52 14.90 -2.39 17.60
CA SER A 52 14.43 -3.08 16.41
C SER A 52 13.48 -4.20 16.82
N HIS A 53 12.31 -4.25 16.18
CA HIS A 53 11.35 -5.32 16.40
C HIS A 53 11.78 -6.59 15.66
N VAL A 54 11.60 -7.74 16.32
CA VAL A 54 11.85 -9.05 15.71
C VAL A 54 10.57 -9.51 15.01
N ILE A 55 10.62 -9.55 13.67
CA ILE A 55 9.50 -10.00 12.85
C ILE A 55 9.84 -11.38 12.27
N THR A 56 8.99 -12.35 12.53
CA THR A 56 9.18 -13.73 12.06
C THR A 56 7.85 -14.32 11.57
N PHE A 57 7.97 -15.37 10.78
CA PHE A 57 6.82 -16.18 10.38
C PHE A 57 6.87 -17.52 11.14
N GLY A 58 5.75 -17.92 11.70
CA GLY A 58 5.63 -19.21 12.36
C GLY A 58 5.46 -20.37 11.37
N LYS A 59 5.22 -21.55 11.92
CA LYS A 59 5.03 -22.76 11.13
C LYS A 59 3.79 -22.65 10.24
N THR A 60 3.93 -23.08 9.00
CA THR A 60 2.81 -23.16 8.04
C THR A 60 1.84 -24.26 8.43
N MET A 61 0.55 -23.95 8.41
CA MET A 61 -0.54 -24.87 8.71
C MET A 61 -1.46 -25.00 7.48
N PRO A 62 -1.78 -26.22 7.04
CA PRO A 62 -2.80 -26.43 6.04
C PRO A 62 -4.18 -26.22 6.70
N VAL A 63 -5.03 -25.39 6.10
CA VAL A 63 -6.39 -25.14 6.58
C VAL A 63 -7.38 -25.26 5.44
N LYS A 64 -8.61 -25.68 5.73
CA LYS A 64 -9.68 -25.74 4.74
C LYS A 64 -10.21 -24.34 4.46
N TRP A 65 -10.41 -24.04 3.19
CA TRP A 65 -11.02 -22.83 2.69
C TRP A 65 -12.10 -23.20 1.68
N PHE A 66 -13.24 -22.58 1.79
CA PHE A 66 -14.34 -22.71 0.85
C PHE A 66 -14.41 -21.43 0.01
N GLY A 67 -14.41 -21.55 -1.30
CA GLY A 67 -14.73 -20.44 -2.19
C GLY A 67 -16.18 -20.02 -2.03
N ALA A 68 -16.55 -18.84 -2.53
CA ALA A 68 -17.86 -18.24 -2.30
C ALA A 68 -19.05 -19.14 -2.65
N ASN A 69 -18.91 -20.12 -3.55
CA ASN A 69 -20.00 -20.95 -4.05
C ASN A 69 -19.71 -22.47 -3.99
N ASP A 70 -18.64 -22.90 -3.36
CA ASP A 70 -18.28 -24.32 -3.33
C ASP A 70 -18.08 -24.83 -1.89
N GLU A 71 -19.19 -25.08 -1.20
CA GLU A 71 -19.19 -25.71 0.12
C GLU A 71 -18.80 -27.20 0.06
N THR A 72 -18.83 -27.81 -1.13
CA THR A 72 -18.65 -29.24 -1.30
C THR A 72 -17.18 -29.63 -1.51
N GLN A 73 -16.34 -28.74 -2.07
CA GLN A 73 -14.95 -29.01 -2.38
C GLN A 73 -13.98 -28.03 -1.69
N PRO A 74 -13.61 -28.30 -0.44
CA PRO A 74 -12.68 -27.43 0.29
C PRO A 74 -11.30 -27.43 -0.39
N ARG A 75 -10.78 -26.25 -0.60
CA ARG A 75 -9.38 -26.05 -1.01
C ARG A 75 -8.50 -25.96 0.22
N ILE A 76 -7.22 -26.23 0.06
CA ILE A 76 -6.25 -26.12 1.13
C ILE A 76 -5.47 -24.81 0.99
N LEU A 77 -5.60 -23.94 1.99
CA LEU A 77 -4.73 -22.77 2.16
C LEU A 77 -3.57 -23.13 3.08
N LYS A 78 -2.39 -22.65 2.72
CA LYS A 78 -1.19 -22.74 3.55
C LYS A 78 -1.05 -21.45 4.35
N VAL A 79 -1.57 -21.45 5.58
CA VAL A 79 -1.60 -20.29 6.49
C VAL A 79 -0.42 -20.34 7.42
N ARG A 80 0.21 -19.22 7.72
CA ARG A 80 1.26 -19.11 8.74
C ARG A 80 1.06 -17.84 9.59
N PRO A 81 1.32 -17.91 10.90
CA PRO A 81 1.25 -16.72 11.74
C PRO A 81 2.41 -15.76 11.43
N LEU A 82 2.11 -14.45 11.40
CA LEU A 82 3.07 -13.36 11.42
C LEU A 82 3.26 -12.94 12.88
N LEU A 83 4.48 -13.04 13.37
CA LEU A 83 4.83 -12.69 14.74
C LEU A 83 5.66 -11.41 14.76
N VAL A 84 5.34 -10.55 15.72
CA VAL A 84 6.15 -9.38 16.09
C VAL A 84 6.53 -9.54 17.55
N ASP A 85 7.81 -9.58 17.85
CA ASP A 85 8.34 -9.82 19.19
C ASP A 85 7.77 -11.11 19.83
N GLY A 86 7.63 -12.17 19.04
CA GLY A 86 7.09 -13.45 19.47
C GLY A 86 5.58 -13.52 19.66
N ARG A 87 4.85 -12.42 19.42
CA ARG A 87 3.38 -12.39 19.52
C ARG A 87 2.74 -12.43 18.14
N ILE A 88 1.72 -13.28 17.99
CA ILE A 88 0.94 -13.34 16.74
C ILE A 88 0.22 -12.01 16.55
N LYS A 89 0.47 -11.35 15.42
CA LYS A 89 -0.23 -10.14 15.00
C LYS A 89 -1.32 -10.44 14.00
N GLU A 90 -0.99 -11.26 13.00
CA GLU A 90 -1.89 -11.62 11.92
C GLU A 90 -1.58 -13.03 11.42
N TYR A 91 -2.48 -13.58 10.61
CA TYR A 91 -2.21 -14.78 9.82
C TYR A 91 -2.03 -14.39 8.35
N THR A 92 -1.14 -15.09 7.66
CA THR A 92 -0.71 -14.71 6.32
C THR A 92 -0.66 -15.91 5.38
N LEU A 93 -0.70 -15.61 4.08
CA LEU A 93 -0.62 -16.55 2.96
C LEU A 93 0.61 -16.26 2.10
N GLY A 94 1.12 -17.30 1.46
CA GLY A 94 2.20 -17.17 0.47
C GLY A 94 3.51 -16.62 1.03
N SER A 95 4.36 -16.09 0.15
CA SER A 95 5.61 -15.42 0.48
C SER A 95 5.42 -13.92 0.69
N ALA A 96 6.25 -13.33 1.53
CA ALA A 96 6.34 -11.89 1.63
C ALA A 96 7.02 -11.32 0.36
N HIS A 97 6.58 -10.14 -0.07
CA HIS A 97 7.24 -9.37 -1.12
C HIS A 97 7.95 -8.17 -0.49
N GLU A 98 9.25 -8.06 -0.75
CA GLU A 98 10.08 -6.97 -0.25
C GLU A 98 9.84 -5.70 -1.07
N VAL A 99 9.38 -4.64 -0.40
CA VAL A 99 9.19 -3.32 -1.01
C VAL A 99 10.45 -2.49 -0.86
N THR A 100 11.00 -2.49 0.35
CA THR A 100 12.30 -1.91 0.72
C THR A 100 12.93 -2.78 1.79
N GLU A 101 14.17 -2.52 2.20
CA GLU A 101 14.81 -3.21 3.34
C GLU A 101 13.97 -3.11 4.63
N ARG A 102 13.23 -2.01 4.79
CA ARG A 102 12.38 -1.75 5.96
C ARG A 102 10.96 -2.31 5.80
N LEU A 103 10.39 -2.28 4.61
CA LEU A 103 8.98 -2.55 4.35
C LEU A 103 8.80 -3.79 3.50
N PHE A 104 7.87 -4.64 3.88
CA PHE A 104 7.40 -5.73 3.04
C PHE A 104 5.88 -5.84 3.08
N VAL A 105 5.32 -6.52 2.08
CA VAL A 105 3.89 -6.81 2.00
C VAL A 105 3.67 -8.31 2.00
N VAL A 106 2.53 -8.72 2.56
CA VAL A 106 2.12 -10.13 2.61
C VAL A 106 0.60 -10.22 2.58
N GLN A 107 0.06 -11.25 1.94
CA GLN A 107 -1.39 -11.43 1.90
C GLN A 107 -1.91 -11.92 3.26
N ARG A 108 -3.02 -11.34 3.71
CA ARG A 108 -3.70 -11.70 4.95
C ARG A 108 -4.54 -12.95 4.78
N ALA A 109 -4.56 -13.79 5.82
CA ALA A 109 -5.61 -14.79 6.04
C ALA A 109 -6.36 -14.44 7.33
N PHE A 110 -7.66 -14.67 7.36
CA PHE A 110 -8.45 -14.42 8.57
C PHE A 110 -9.52 -15.50 8.74
N ARG A 111 -10.15 -15.52 9.90
CA ARG A 111 -11.24 -16.43 10.19
C ARG A 111 -12.54 -15.65 10.37
N LEU A 112 -13.59 -16.14 9.75
CA LEU A 112 -14.95 -15.68 9.99
C LEU A 112 -15.72 -16.74 10.78
N ASN A 113 -16.60 -16.29 11.65
CA ASN A 113 -17.60 -17.17 12.26
C ASN A 113 -18.81 -17.23 11.34
N ASP A 114 -19.08 -18.42 10.84
CA ASP A 114 -20.18 -18.71 9.90
C ASP A 114 -21.43 -19.24 10.61
N SER A 115 -21.51 -19.16 11.94
CA SER A 115 -22.72 -19.52 12.69
C SER A 115 -23.74 -18.40 12.57
N LEU A 116 -24.99 -18.75 12.33
CA LEU A 116 -26.09 -17.80 12.44
C LEU A 116 -26.29 -17.39 13.91
N PRO A 117 -26.74 -16.15 14.19
CA PRO A 117 -26.99 -15.68 15.56
C PRO A 117 -27.94 -16.56 16.35
N ASP A 118 -28.91 -17.18 15.69
CA ASP A 118 -29.97 -18.00 16.30
C ASP A 118 -29.64 -19.49 16.40
N ASP A 119 -28.51 -19.95 15.87
CA ASP A 119 -28.14 -21.37 15.87
C ASP A 119 -27.82 -21.93 17.27
N GLY A 120 -27.63 -21.09 18.29
CA GLY A 120 -27.35 -21.49 19.68
C GLY A 120 -26.15 -22.44 19.84
N GLY A 121 -25.43 -22.71 18.77
CA GLY A 121 -24.33 -23.67 18.69
C GLY A 121 -22.95 -23.05 18.88
N ALA A 122 -21.93 -23.91 18.88
CA ALA A 122 -20.53 -23.46 18.92
C ALA A 122 -20.16 -22.71 17.64
N PRO A 123 -19.31 -21.66 17.73
CA PRO A 123 -18.87 -20.89 16.56
C PRO A 123 -18.23 -21.78 15.49
N ARG A 124 -18.70 -21.64 14.25
CA ARG A 124 -18.15 -22.32 13.06
C ARG A 124 -17.11 -21.42 12.38
N TRP A 125 -15.84 -21.59 12.68
CA TRP A 125 -14.77 -20.79 12.13
C TRP A 125 -14.35 -21.28 10.76
N GLN A 126 -14.45 -20.40 9.77
CA GLN A 126 -13.97 -20.64 8.41
C GLN A 126 -12.79 -19.71 8.08
N TRP A 127 -11.78 -20.25 7.43
CA TRP A 127 -10.66 -19.47 6.93
C TRP A 127 -11.03 -18.80 5.62
N GLN A 128 -10.57 -17.54 5.47
CA GLN A 128 -10.79 -16.74 4.29
C GLN A 128 -9.48 -16.09 3.84
N ARG A 129 -9.36 -15.89 2.53
CA ARG A 129 -8.32 -15.05 1.94
C ARG A 129 -8.69 -13.59 2.14
N GLY A 130 -7.74 -12.80 2.62
CA GLY A 130 -7.92 -11.36 2.83
C GLY A 130 -7.15 -10.52 1.83
N GLY A 131 -7.20 -9.22 2.05
CA GLY A 131 -6.37 -8.24 1.37
C GLY A 131 -4.89 -8.35 1.76
N TRP A 132 -4.15 -7.28 1.54
CA TRP A 132 -2.72 -7.25 1.78
C TRP A 132 -2.37 -6.43 3.02
N LEU A 133 -1.32 -6.85 3.70
CA LEU A 133 -0.74 -6.18 4.86
C LEU A 133 0.58 -5.55 4.47
N LEU A 134 0.82 -4.34 4.96
CA LEU A 134 2.12 -3.68 4.96
C LEU A 134 2.74 -3.85 6.35
N VAL A 135 3.97 -4.31 6.39
CA VAL A 135 4.71 -4.56 7.63
C VAL A 135 5.97 -3.70 7.63
N ASP A 136 6.14 -2.93 8.69
CA ASP A 136 7.32 -2.10 8.95
C ASP A 136 8.24 -2.80 9.94
N ARG A 137 9.43 -3.21 9.49
CA ARG A 137 10.42 -3.91 10.31
C ARG A 137 10.98 -3.06 11.45
N LEU A 138 11.03 -1.75 11.25
CA LEU A 138 11.60 -0.85 12.25
C LEU A 138 10.64 -0.65 13.43
N THR A 139 9.37 -0.42 13.13
CA THR A 139 8.35 -0.11 14.14
C THR A 139 7.55 -1.32 14.60
N GLY A 140 7.66 -2.46 13.94
CA GLY A 140 6.81 -3.63 14.16
C GLY A 140 5.33 -3.40 13.82
N HIS A 141 5.03 -2.28 13.12
CA HIS A 141 3.67 -1.95 12.74
C HIS A 141 3.18 -2.81 11.58
N VAL A 142 1.97 -3.34 11.73
CA VAL A 142 1.28 -4.12 10.71
C VAL A 142 -0.02 -3.41 10.39
N SER A 143 -0.21 -3.01 9.13
CA SER A 143 -1.40 -2.28 8.68
C SER A 143 -1.99 -2.89 7.41
N ALA A 144 -3.31 -2.80 7.26
CA ALA A 144 -3.97 -3.21 6.03
C ALA A 144 -3.70 -2.21 4.91
N ILE A 145 -3.44 -2.73 3.71
CA ILE A 145 -3.35 -1.93 2.49
C ILE A 145 -4.75 -1.87 1.88
N ASN A 146 -5.24 -0.65 1.64
CA ASN A 146 -6.50 -0.46 0.94
C ASN A 146 -6.25 -0.53 -0.58
N LEU A 147 -6.61 -1.66 -1.19
CA LEU A 147 -6.59 -1.87 -2.63
C LEU A 147 -8.03 -1.76 -3.16
N ALA A 148 -8.26 -0.78 -4.02
CA ALA A 148 -9.60 -0.51 -4.58
C ALA A 148 -10.12 -1.74 -5.36
N GLU A 149 -11.34 -2.19 -5.07
CA GLU A 149 -11.98 -3.33 -5.73
C GLU A 149 -11.20 -4.66 -5.64
N PHE A 150 -10.27 -4.78 -4.69
CA PHE A 150 -9.59 -6.05 -4.46
C PHE A 150 -10.48 -6.98 -3.65
N ASP A 151 -10.85 -8.10 -4.25
CA ASP A 151 -11.56 -9.18 -3.59
C ASP A 151 -10.60 -10.33 -3.30
N GLY A 152 -10.44 -10.69 -2.02
CA GLY A 152 -9.53 -11.77 -1.61
C GLY A 152 -9.89 -13.15 -2.18
N THR A 153 -11.14 -13.36 -2.59
CA THR A 153 -11.62 -14.61 -3.18
C THR A 153 -11.28 -14.72 -4.66
N TYR A 154 -11.51 -13.65 -5.41
CA TYR A 154 -11.43 -13.65 -6.88
C TYR A 154 -10.18 -12.97 -7.43
N SER A 155 -9.57 -12.06 -6.66
CA SER A 155 -8.40 -11.30 -7.09
C SER A 155 -7.11 -11.98 -6.68
N ALA A 156 -6.22 -12.22 -7.65
CA ALA A 156 -4.83 -12.59 -7.42
C ALA A 156 -3.94 -11.37 -7.70
N ALA A 157 -3.10 -11.00 -6.74
CA ALA A 157 -2.22 -9.84 -6.88
C ALA A 157 -0.77 -10.26 -7.15
N SER A 158 -0.10 -9.49 -8.00
CA SER A 158 1.32 -9.61 -8.28
C SER A 158 2.04 -8.29 -7.97
N TRP A 159 3.21 -8.39 -7.33
CA TRP A 159 3.96 -7.24 -6.83
C TRP A 159 5.26 -7.04 -7.61
N TYR A 160 5.57 -5.77 -7.86
CA TYR A 160 6.86 -5.34 -8.38
C TYR A 160 7.30 -4.05 -7.68
N ARG A 161 8.37 -4.09 -6.89
CA ARG A 161 8.78 -2.98 -6.02
C ARG A 161 7.61 -2.55 -5.12
N ASP A 162 7.19 -1.30 -5.22
CA ASP A 162 6.06 -0.70 -4.50
C ASP A 162 4.76 -0.66 -5.31
N TYR A 163 4.74 -1.29 -6.50
CA TYR A 163 3.56 -1.45 -7.33
C TYR A 163 2.90 -2.81 -7.11
N VAL A 164 1.59 -2.81 -7.17
CA VAL A 164 0.76 -4.02 -7.19
C VAL A 164 -0.15 -4.00 -8.39
N ALA A 165 -0.25 -5.12 -9.07
CA ALA A 165 -1.20 -5.34 -10.16
C ALA A 165 -2.17 -6.47 -9.77
N TYR A 166 -3.44 -6.29 -10.07
CA TYR A 166 -4.50 -7.27 -9.82
C TYR A 166 -5.72 -6.98 -10.69
N CYS A 167 -6.61 -7.96 -10.82
CA CYS A 167 -7.94 -7.70 -11.35
C CYS A 167 -8.85 -7.24 -10.23
N GLY A 168 -9.35 -6.02 -10.35
CA GLY A 168 -10.38 -5.50 -9.46
C GLY A 168 -11.74 -6.05 -9.85
N VAL A 169 -12.58 -6.32 -8.87
CA VAL A 169 -13.94 -6.81 -9.00
C VAL A 169 -14.89 -5.78 -8.43
N SER A 170 -15.90 -5.37 -9.19
CA SER A 170 -16.94 -4.46 -8.69
C SER A 170 -17.76 -5.13 -7.60
N ASP A 171 -18.37 -4.33 -6.72
CA ASP A 171 -19.18 -4.81 -5.58
C ASP A 171 -20.36 -5.73 -6.01
N ASP A 172 -20.86 -5.54 -7.24
CA ASP A 172 -21.90 -6.38 -7.82
C ASP A 172 -21.38 -7.63 -8.54
N GLY A 173 -20.06 -7.86 -8.54
CA GLY A 173 -19.40 -8.98 -9.21
C GLY A 173 -19.42 -8.93 -10.75
N LYS A 174 -20.08 -7.92 -11.36
CA LYS A 174 -20.37 -7.90 -12.80
C LYS A 174 -19.27 -7.30 -13.65
N LYS A 175 -18.33 -6.59 -13.07
CA LYS A 175 -17.27 -5.90 -13.80
C LYS A 175 -15.90 -6.30 -13.28
N ILE A 176 -15.01 -6.57 -14.22
CA ILE A 176 -13.60 -6.81 -13.94
C ILE A 176 -12.80 -5.64 -14.49
N SER A 177 -11.79 -5.22 -13.77
CA SER A 177 -10.89 -4.14 -14.18
C SER A 177 -9.43 -4.49 -13.95
N ALA A 178 -8.56 -4.18 -14.91
CA ALA A 178 -7.13 -4.16 -14.70
C ALA A 178 -6.79 -3.00 -13.76
N VAL A 179 -6.19 -3.29 -12.61
CA VAL A 179 -5.79 -2.28 -11.63
C VAL A 179 -4.30 -2.38 -11.38
N VAL A 180 -3.61 -1.24 -11.47
CA VAL A 180 -2.26 -1.08 -10.98
C VAL A 180 -2.28 0.00 -9.92
N ALA A 181 -1.90 -0.33 -8.71
CA ALA A 181 -1.79 0.61 -7.60
C ALA A 181 -0.34 0.75 -7.13
N GLN A 182 -0.02 1.84 -6.47
CA GLN A 182 1.27 2.10 -5.86
C GLN A 182 1.06 2.40 -4.38
N LEU A 183 1.86 1.80 -3.50
CA LEU A 183 1.70 1.92 -2.03
C LEU A 183 1.67 3.36 -1.53
N SER A 184 2.41 4.26 -2.18
CA SER A 184 2.49 5.68 -1.81
C SER A 184 1.29 6.51 -2.29
N ARG A 185 0.34 5.91 -3.02
CA ARG A 185 -0.76 6.63 -3.66
C ARG A 185 -2.12 6.14 -3.19
N ARG A 186 -3.03 7.10 -2.99
CA ARG A 186 -4.43 6.80 -2.65
C ARG A 186 -5.25 6.31 -3.85
N LYS A 187 -4.90 6.75 -5.06
CA LYS A 187 -5.60 6.37 -6.30
C LYS A 187 -4.74 5.42 -7.11
N PRO A 188 -5.32 4.42 -7.76
CA PRO A 188 -4.58 3.54 -8.65
C PRO A 188 -3.91 4.34 -9.78
N VAL A 189 -2.77 3.85 -10.23
CA VAL A 189 -2.01 4.40 -11.38
C VAL A 189 -2.71 4.05 -12.68
N LEU A 190 -3.29 2.84 -12.75
CA LEU A 190 -4.13 2.35 -13.82
C LEU A 190 -5.41 1.75 -13.24
N LYS A 191 -6.53 2.08 -13.87
CA LYS A 191 -7.79 1.34 -13.73
C LYS A 191 -8.47 1.33 -15.09
N LYS A 192 -8.56 0.15 -15.72
CA LYS A 192 -9.17 -0.05 -17.04
C LYS A 192 -10.11 -1.23 -17.00
N ALA A 193 -11.33 -1.04 -17.49
CA ALA A 193 -12.28 -2.14 -17.61
C ALA A 193 -11.72 -3.23 -18.53
N LEU A 194 -11.85 -4.47 -18.11
CA LEU A 194 -11.59 -5.68 -18.91
C LEU A 194 -12.93 -6.26 -19.35
N ALA A 195 -12.94 -6.94 -20.48
CA ALA A 195 -14.11 -7.71 -20.88
C ALA A 195 -14.21 -8.94 -19.95
N GLY A 196 -15.43 -9.24 -19.52
CA GLY A 196 -15.73 -10.40 -18.70
C GLY A 196 -16.58 -10.06 -17.47
N VAL A 197 -17.23 -11.09 -16.99
CA VAL A 197 -17.98 -11.09 -15.74
C VAL A 197 -17.52 -12.29 -14.93
N ILE A 198 -17.54 -12.15 -13.63
CA ILE A 198 -17.40 -13.29 -12.73
C ILE A 198 -18.76 -14.00 -12.76
N SER A 199 -18.81 -15.24 -13.24
CA SER A 199 -20.00 -16.05 -13.14
C SER A 199 -20.19 -16.49 -11.67
N ASP A 200 -21.43 -16.77 -11.28
CA ASP A 200 -21.72 -17.30 -9.94
C ASP A 200 -21.00 -18.63 -9.66
N ASP A 201 -20.65 -19.38 -10.72
CA ASP A 201 -19.89 -20.63 -10.65
C ASP A 201 -18.37 -20.43 -10.82
N ALA A 202 -17.88 -19.18 -10.84
CA ALA A 202 -16.46 -18.91 -11.06
C ALA A 202 -15.61 -19.50 -9.94
N VAL A 203 -14.67 -20.33 -10.34
CA VAL A 203 -13.67 -20.83 -9.42
C VAL A 203 -12.77 -19.68 -9.01
N PRO A 204 -12.48 -19.49 -7.70
CA PRO A 204 -11.53 -18.48 -7.24
C PRO A 204 -10.23 -18.53 -8.05
N ASP A 205 -9.69 -17.36 -8.40
CA ASP A 205 -8.50 -17.15 -9.22
C ASP A 205 -8.61 -17.57 -10.71
N SER A 206 -9.73 -18.16 -11.16
CA SER A 206 -9.89 -18.58 -12.54
C SER A 206 -10.30 -17.47 -13.50
N ALA A 207 -11.08 -16.51 -12.99
CA ALA A 207 -11.58 -15.41 -13.83
C ALA A 207 -10.46 -14.44 -14.23
N CYS A 208 -9.47 -14.26 -13.38
CA CYS A 208 -8.31 -13.42 -13.66
C CYS A 208 -7.09 -13.91 -12.88
N PRO A 209 -6.17 -14.65 -13.51
CA PRO A 209 -4.90 -15.05 -12.90
C PRO A 209 -4.08 -13.84 -12.44
N ALA A 210 -3.09 -14.09 -11.58
CA ALA A 210 -2.18 -13.04 -11.14
C ALA A 210 -1.47 -12.41 -12.35
N PRO A 211 -1.50 -11.07 -12.49
CA PRO A 211 -0.80 -10.39 -13.56
C PRO A 211 0.69 -10.65 -13.54
N THR A 212 1.32 -10.62 -14.71
CA THR A 212 2.75 -10.89 -14.87
C THR A 212 3.54 -9.61 -15.10
N TRP A 213 4.70 -9.48 -14.46
CA TRP A 213 5.60 -8.34 -14.57
C TRP A 213 6.80 -8.64 -15.43
N GLN A 214 7.09 -7.75 -16.38
CA GLN A 214 8.34 -7.68 -17.14
C GLN A 214 9.19 -6.52 -16.58
N ARG A 215 10.51 -6.70 -16.46
CA ARG A 215 11.38 -5.76 -15.74
C ARG A 215 12.08 -4.72 -16.60
N GLY A 216 12.32 -4.98 -17.84
CA GLY A 216 13.04 -4.07 -18.71
C GLY A 216 12.52 -4.11 -20.16
N PRO A 217 11.70 -3.16 -20.59
CA PRO A 217 11.05 -2.08 -19.83
C PRO A 217 10.00 -2.59 -18.85
N VAL A 218 9.62 -1.76 -17.86
CA VAL A 218 8.62 -2.18 -16.87
C VAL A 218 7.26 -2.24 -17.51
N ARG A 219 6.73 -3.46 -17.63
CA ARG A 219 5.41 -3.76 -18.18
C ARG A 219 4.65 -4.69 -17.24
N VAL A 220 3.33 -4.65 -17.32
CA VAL A 220 2.45 -5.58 -16.62
C VAL A 220 1.41 -6.11 -17.60
N SER A 221 1.23 -7.42 -17.64
CA SER A 221 0.26 -8.09 -18.50
C SER A 221 -0.85 -8.70 -17.65
N PHE A 222 -2.08 -8.51 -18.13
CA PHE A 222 -3.29 -9.12 -17.60
C PHE A 222 -3.84 -10.10 -18.63
N GLU A 223 -4.21 -11.28 -18.19
CA GLU A 223 -4.74 -12.37 -19.04
C GLU A 223 -6.06 -12.88 -18.45
N PRO A 224 -7.15 -12.08 -18.52
CA PRO A 224 -8.45 -12.53 -18.05
C PRO A 224 -8.97 -13.68 -18.91
N ALA A 225 -9.67 -14.62 -18.28
CA ALA A 225 -10.16 -15.83 -18.99
C ALA A 225 -11.11 -15.53 -20.15
N SER A 226 -11.75 -14.37 -20.15
CA SER A 226 -12.77 -13.94 -21.11
C SER A 226 -12.32 -12.88 -22.10
N ASP A 227 -11.05 -12.46 -22.05
CA ASP A 227 -10.54 -11.36 -22.89
C ASP A 227 -9.14 -11.67 -23.41
N THR A 228 -8.71 -10.89 -24.39
CA THR A 228 -7.34 -10.94 -24.89
C THR A 228 -6.36 -10.40 -23.85
N LYS A 229 -5.14 -10.91 -23.87
CA LYS A 229 -4.03 -10.38 -23.08
C LYS A 229 -3.88 -8.88 -23.30
N GLN A 230 -3.83 -8.12 -22.22
CA GLN A 230 -3.58 -6.68 -22.26
C GLN A 230 -2.30 -6.34 -21.51
N THR A 231 -1.36 -5.67 -22.18
CA THR A 231 -0.08 -5.28 -21.61
C THR A 231 0.00 -3.77 -21.48
N PHE A 232 0.49 -3.30 -20.33
CA PHE A 232 0.62 -1.88 -20.02
C PHE A 232 2.07 -1.58 -19.67
N ALA A 233 2.67 -0.58 -20.34
CA ALA A 233 3.97 -0.05 -19.98
C ALA A 233 3.84 0.98 -18.86
N ILE A 234 4.72 0.87 -17.84
CA ILE A 234 4.73 1.80 -16.71
C ILE A 234 5.97 2.68 -16.84
N ARG A 235 5.74 3.97 -17.15
CA ARG A 235 6.80 4.98 -17.32
C ARG A 235 6.68 6.03 -16.21
N GLY A 236 7.34 5.81 -15.11
CA GLY A 236 7.28 6.70 -13.95
C GLY A 236 5.85 6.81 -13.41
N ARG A 237 5.15 7.91 -13.74
CA ARG A 237 3.75 8.14 -13.33
C ARG A 237 2.72 7.87 -14.43
N ALA A 238 3.15 7.61 -15.65
CA ALA A 238 2.29 7.31 -16.78
C ALA A 238 2.18 5.79 -16.98
N VAL A 239 1.03 5.36 -17.46
CA VAL A 239 0.76 3.98 -17.83
C VAL A 239 0.12 3.98 -19.20
N ASP A 240 0.78 3.40 -20.17
CA ASP A 240 0.35 3.31 -21.55
C ASP A 240 0.03 1.86 -21.92
N LEU A 241 -1.01 1.66 -22.72
CA LEU A 241 -1.30 0.36 -23.31
C LEU A 241 -0.25 0.06 -24.39
N VAL A 242 0.35 -1.10 -24.32
CA VAL A 242 1.29 -1.59 -25.34
C VAL A 242 0.49 -2.29 -26.42
N SER A 243 0.66 -1.89 -27.68
CA SER A 243 0.09 -2.60 -28.82
C SER A 243 0.94 -3.81 -29.17
N ASP A 244 0.29 -4.86 -29.72
CA ASP A 244 0.98 -6.10 -30.12
C ASP A 244 2.14 -5.84 -31.09
N ALA A 245 2.04 -4.80 -31.94
CA ALA A 245 3.09 -4.39 -32.87
C ALA A 245 4.39 -3.91 -32.18
N GLU A 246 4.30 -3.37 -30.96
CA GLU A 246 5.50 -2.92 -30.19
C GLU A 246 6.20 -4.10 -29.49
N GLU A 247 5.49 -5.19 -29.18
CA GLU A 247 6.10 -6.39 -28.59
C GLU A 247 7.02 -7.11 -29.60
N ASP A 248 6.64 -7.15 -30.89
CA ASP A 248 7.40 -7.82 -31.94
C ASP A 248 8.69 -7.07 -32.31
N GLU A 249 8.71 -5.73 -32.26
CA GLU A 249 9.92 -4.94 -32.53
C GLU A 249 10.98 -5.05 -31.43
N GLU A 250 10.58 -5.25 -30.17
CA GLU A 250 11.51 -5.33 -29.05
C GLU A 250 12.08 -6.74 -28.88
N ALA A 251 11.34 -7.78 -29.28
CA ALA A 251 11.81 -9.17 -29.31
C ALA A 251 12.85 -9.40 -30.43
N ALA A 252 12.94 -8.51 -31.43
CA ALA A 252 13.85 -8.58 -32.56
C ALA A 252 15.19 -7.83 -32.37
N LYS A 253 15.40 -7.16 -31.24
CA LYS A 253 16.66 -6.46 -30.89
C LYS A 253 17.44 -7.23 -29.84
#